data_6b7ac657648ad9f0dff04769ee6f27ec
#
_entry.id   6b7ac657648ad9f0dff04769ee6f27ec
#
_cell.length_a   1.000
_cell.length_b   1.000
_cell.length_c   1.000
_cell.angle_alpha   90.00
_cell.angle_beta   90.00
_cell.angle_gamma   90.00
#
_symmetry.space_group_name_H-M   'P 1'
#
loop_
_entity.id
_entity.type
_entity.pdbx_description
1 polymer ?
#
loop_
_entity_poly.entity_id
_entity_poly.type
_entity_poly.pdbx_seq_one_letter_code
_entity_poly.pdbx_strand_id
1 'polypeptide(L)'
;MKNMTSLMKVEIILMKRQAVYYLLSIGLPSVFYLIFSGMMSGSDIPEIALQAYLFAMTLFSIMSSAFFSIPSTLESDKTSNWQKLIQHSPVSMIEYYVSKLFSTLLTFLLSIIVVFSVGHFVRGVTLPWLDWLVIGAILLVGSVVFISMGVLVSLLPSAQLMTVIGNIAYIALAVLGGLWFPLSSFPEWLQSIGKLTPTYQLMQVVSTYMEHHEFNILAALVVLGYTVFFGVLVIQLKKRIEVK
;
A
#
# COMPACT_ATOMS: atom_id res chain seq x y z
N MET A 1 -2.67 26.59 10.20
CA MET A 1 -2.13 26.35 8.83
C MET A 1 -0.60 26.39 8.73
N LYS A 2 0.12 27.36 9.35
CA LYS A 2 1.61 27.37 9.31
C LYS A 2 2.27 26.12 9.89
N ASN A 3 1.71 25.52 10.94
CA ASN A 3 2.27 24.34 11.60
C ASN A 3 2.15 23.08 10.72
N MET A 4 0.99 22.89 10.07
CA MET A 4 0.76 21.76 9.16
C MET A 4 1.75 21.75 7.99
N THR A 5 1.92 22.89 7.31
CA THR A 5 2.90 23.00 6.20
C THR A 5 4.34 22.76 6.65
N SER A 6 4.69 23.17 7.87
CA SER A 6 6.01 22.90 8.44
C SER A 6 6.20 21.41 8.74
N LEU A 7 5.20 20.73 9.28
CA LEU A 7 5.23 19.27 9.50
C LEU A 7 5.36 18.51 8.18
N MET A 8 4.59 18.87 7.15
CA MET A 8 4.68 18.25 5.83
C MET A 8 6.07 18.41 5.20
N LYS A 9 6.71 19.58 5.37
CA LYS A 9 8.10 19.79 4.93
C LYS A 9 9.09 18.89 5.67
N VAL A 10 8.92 18.73 6.98
CA VAL A 10 9.76 17.82 7.78
C VAL A 10 9.59 16.38 7.29
N GLU A 11 8.37 15.92 7.04
CA GLU A 11 8.11 14.58 6.51
C GLU A 11 8.82 14.37 5.15
N ILE A 12 8.77 15.32 4.22
CA ILE A 12 9.46 15.24 2.93
C ILE A 12 10.99 15.14 3.12
N ILE A 13 11.56 15.88 4.09
CA ILE A 13 13.00 15.81 4.40
C ILE A 13 13.34 14.43 4.98
N LEU A 14 12.51 13.89 5.86
CA LEU A 14 12.69 12.55 6.44
C LEU A 14 12.61 11.47 5.36
N MET A 15 11.66 11.57 4.41
CA MET A 15 11.57 10.69 3.25
C MET A 15 12.88 10.67 2.45
N LYS A 16 13.47 11.84 2.15
CA LYS A 16 14.75 11.93 1.43
C LYS A 16 15.90 11.23 2.18
N ARG A 17 15.93 11.30 3.51
CA ARG A 17 16.93 10.61 4.34
C ARG A 17 16.76 9.10 4.37
N GLN A 18 15.56 8.60 4.15
CA GLN A 18 15.22 7.18 4.08
C GLN A 18 15.19 6.65 2.64
N ALA A 19 15.84 7.33 1.68
CA ALA A 19 15.79 7.00 0.25
C ALA A 19 16.15 5.52 -0.06
N VAL A 20 17.11 4.94 0.66
CA VAL A 20 17.50 3.53 0.50
C VAL A 20 16.34 2.59 0.80
N TYR A 21 15.55 2.90 1.84
CA TYR A 21 14.36 2.14 2.20
C TYR A 21 13.29 2.19 1.11
N TYR A 22 13.03 3.38 0.57
CA TYR A 22 12.07 3.54 -0.54
C TYR A 22 12.56 2.89 -1.82
N LEU A 23 13.87 2.92 -2.06
CA LEU A 23 14.46 2.23 -3.21
C LEU A 23 14.23 0.73 -3.13
N LEU A 24 14.31 0.11 -1.96
CA LEU A 24 14.03 -1.31 -1.79
C LEU A 24 12.52 -1.62 -1.88
N SER A 25 11.67 -0.83 -1.23
CA SER A 25 10.23 -1.07 -1.21
C SER A 25 9.55 -0.88 -2.57
N ILE A 26 10.08 0.01 -3.42
CA ILE A 26 9.58 0.27 -4.77
C ILE A 26 10.40 -0.51 -5.81
N GLY A 27 11.70 -0.60 -5.62
CA GLY A 27 12.61 -1.23 -6.56
C GLY A 27 12.39 -2.73 -6.68
N LEU A 28 12.21 -3.43 -5.55
CA LEU A 28 12.01 -4.89 -5.57
C LEU A 28 10.76 -5.31 -6.34
N PRO A 29 9.55 -4.73 -6.14
CA PRO A 29 8.39 -5.00 -6.98
C PRO A 29 8.59 -4.63 -8.45
N SER A 30 9.32 -3.54 -8.74
CA SER A 30 9.66 -3.15 -10.11
C SER A 30 10.56 -4.17 -10.78
N VAL A 31 11.55 -4.70 -10.08
CA VAL A 31 12.42 -5.77 -10.57
C VAL A 31 11.63 -7.06 -10.79
N PHE A 32 10.75 -7.43 -9.86
CA PHE A 32 9.85 -8.58 -10.05
C PHE A 32 8.97 -8.41 -11.28
N TYR A 33 8.39 -7.22 -11.47
CA TYR A 33 7.65 -6.91 -12.68
C TYR A 33 8.48 -7.16 -13.94
N LEU A 34 9.72 -6.64 -13.98
CA LEU A 34 10.63 -6.80 -15.13
C LEU A 34 11.01 -8.25 -15.41
N ILE A 35 11.32 -9.03 -14.35
CA ILE A 35 11.70 -10.44 -14.51
C ILE A 35 10.52 -11.26 -15.01
N PHE A 36 9.39 -11.22 -14.32
CA PHE A 36 8.24 -12.05 -14.65
C PHE A 36 7.59 -11.64 -15.98
N SER A 37 7.47 -10.33 -16.24
CA SER A 37 6.99 -9.86 -17.56
C SER A 37 7.94 -10.21 -18.69
N GLY A 38 9.27 -10.33 -18.39
CA GLY A 38 10.26 -10.81 -19.36
C GLY A 38 10.12 -12.29 -19.71
N MET A 39 9.82 -13.10 -18.70
CA MET A 39 9.52 -14.53 -18.91
C MET A 39 8.22 -14.72 -19.72
N MET A 40 7.28 -13.79 -19.57
CA MET A 40 6.02 -13.80 -20.32
C MET A 40 6.17 -13.32 -21.77
N SER A 41 7.17 -12.51 -22.08
CA SER A 41 7.34 -11.88 -23.42
C SER A 41 7.67 -12.85 -24.57
N GLY A 42 7.86 -14.15 -24.30
CA GLY A 42 8.08 -15.19 -25.31
C GLY A 42 6.89 -16.10 -25.61
N SER A 43 5.76 -15.88 -24.96
CA SER A 43 4.51 -16.65 -25.10
C SER A 43 3.40 -15.74 -25.63
N ASP A 44 2.39 -16.32 -26.32
CA ASP A 44 1.18 -15.61 -26.81
C ASP A 44 0.30 -15.11 -25.63
N ILE A 45 0.89 -14.33 -24.71
CA ILE A 45 0.17 -13.81 -23.55
C ILE A 45 -0.56 -12.52 -23.95
N PRO A 46 -1.85 -12.42 -23.67
CA PRO A 46 -2.62 -11.22 -23.96
C PRO A 46 -2.04 -9.98 -23.25
N GLU A 47 -2.01 -8.85 -23.92
CA GLU A 47 -1.52 -7.57 -23.37
C GLU A 47 -2.20 -7.21 -22.04
N ILE A 48 -3.49 -7.55 -21.91
CA ILE A 48 -4.28 -7.34 -20.69
C ILE A 48 -3.69 -8.08 -19.48
N ALA A 49 -3.07 -9.24 -19.65
CA ALA A 49 -2.42 -9.97 -18.57
C ALA A 49 -1.15 -9.27 -18.10
N LEU A 50 -0.39 -8.67 -19.03
CA LEU A 50 0.79 -7.87 -18.70
C LEU A 50 0.42 -6.59 -17.96
N GLN A 51 -0.67 -5.94 -18.35
CA GLN A 51 -1.23 -4.78 -17.68
C GLN A 51 -1.73 -5.14 -16.28
N ALA A 52 -2.50 -6.21 -16.12
CA ALA A 52 -2.98 -6.69 -14.83
C ALA A 52 -1.82 -6.99 -13.87
N TYR A 53 -0.75 -7.61 -14.38
CA TYR A 53 0.45 -7.89 -13.58
C TYR A 53 1.20 -6.61 -13.17
N LEU A 54 1.23 -5.58 -14.04
CA LEU A 54 1.77 -4.27 -13.71
C LEU A 54 1.05 -3.65 -12.50
N PHE A 55 -0.28 -3.68 -12.51
CA PHE A 55 -1.08 -3.12 -11.42
C PHE A 55 -0.98 -3.96 -10.14
N ALA A 56 -0.88 -5.29 -10.26
CA ALA A 56 -0.62 -6.17 -9.13
C ALA A 56 0.73 -5.84 -8.46
N MET A 57 1.80 -5.63 -9.24
CA MET A 57 3.12 -5.26 -8.72
C MET A 57 3.13 -3.83 -8.16
N THR A 58 2.33 -2.93 -8.71
CA THR A 58 2.13 -1.59 -8.14
C THR A 58 1.48 -1.67 -6.75
N LEU A 59 0.41 -2.46 -6.63
CA LEU A 59 -0.25 -2.69 -5.35
C LEU A 59 0.68 -3.37 -4.34
N PHE A 60 1.49 -4.34 -4.79
CA PHE A 60 2.50 -4.99 -3.96
C PHE A 60 3.54 -4.00 -3.42
N SER A 61 3.98 -3.04 -4.24
CA SER A 61 4.87 -1.94 -3.83
C SER A 61 4.22 -1.03 -2.78
N ILE A 62 2.96 -0.64 -2.99
CA ILE A 62 2.19 0.17 -2.04
C ILE A 62 2.06 -0.54 -0.70
N MET A 63 1.69 -1.83 -0.72
CA MET A 63 1.56 -2.65 0.49
C MET A 63 2.88 -2.78 1.24
N SER A 64 4.02 -2.91 0.53
CA SER A 64 5.35 -2.91 1.15
C SER A 64 5.56 -1.65 2.00
N SER A 65 5.25 -0.48 1.45
CA SER A 65 5.34 0.78 2.19
C SER A 65 4.40 0.82 3.40
N ALA A 66 3.17 0.31 3.27
CA ALA A 66 2.20 0.28 4.36
C ALA A 66 2.63 -0.62 5.52
N PHE A 67 3.15 -1.82 5.24
CA PHE A 67 3.49 -2.81 6.28
C PHE A 67 4.87 -2.61 6.90
N PHE A 68 5.77 -1.88 6.25
CA PHE A 68 7.13 -1.66 6.76
C PHE A 68 7.42 -0.20 7.11
N SER A 69 7.08 0.75 6.24
CA SER A 69 7.41 2.16 6.47
C SER A 69 6.59 2.75 7.61
N ILE A 70 5.27 2.48 7.65
CA ILE A 70 4.38 3.04 8.69
C ILE A 70 4.78 2.55 10.08
N PRO A 71 4.91 1.23 10.36
CA PRO A 71 5.30 0.75 11.68
C PRO A 71 6.67 1.27 12.10
N SER A 72 7.66 1.22 11.19
CA SER A 72 9.01 1.68 11.47
C SER A 72 9.07 3.18 11.81
N THR A 73 8.33 4.01 11.06
CA THR A 73 8.29 5.46 11.30
C THR A 73 7.63 5.78 12.64
N LEU A 74 6.48 5.15 12.94
CA LEU A 74 5.77 5.40 14.18
C LEU A 74 6.55 4.88 15.39
N GLU A 75 7.28 3.78 15.25
CA GLU A 75 8.18 3.28 16.29
C GLU A 75 9.37 4.22 16.51
N SER A 76 10.02 4.66 15.43
CA SER A 76 11.12 5.64 15.50
C SER A 76 10.69 6.93 16.19
N ASP A 77 9.49 7.42 15.91
CA ASP A 77 8.95 8.62 16.55
C ASP A 77 8.69 8.42 18.05
N LYS A 78 8.34 7.19 18.48
CA LYS A 78 8.20 6.86 19.91
C LYS A 78 9.57 6.78 20.59
N THR A 79 10.51 6.05 20.02
CA THR A 79 11.83 5.79 20.59
C THR A 79 12.72 7.04 20.64
N SER A 80 12.61 7.92 19.65
CA SER A 80 13.30 9.22 19.60
C SER A 80 12.65 10.30 20.49
N ASN A 81 11.57 10.00 21.18
CA ASN A 81 10.73 10.96 21.92
C ASN A 81 10.14 12.09 21.06
N TRP A 82 10.14 11.95 19.71
CA TRP A 82 9.56 12.93 18.80
C TRP A 82 8.09 13.16 19.09
N GLN A 83 7.35 12.09 19.34
CA GLN A 83 5.93 12.15 19.70
C GLN A 83 5.68 12.94 20.98
N LYS A 84 6.54 12.80 22.00
CA LYS A 84 6.46 13.59 23.25
C LYS A 84 6.77 15.07 22.99
N LEU A 85 7.76 15.36 22.13
CA LEU A 85 8.08 16.73 21.75
C LEU A 85 6.89 17.42 21.06
N ILE A 86 6.19 16.71 20.18
CA ILE A 86 4.96 17.22 19.55
C ILE A 86 3.87 17.50 20.59
N GLN A 87 3.67 16.63 21.58
CA GLN A 87 2.67 16.83 22.66
C GLN A 87 2.94 18.09 23.50
N HIS A 88 4.20 18.51 23.65
CA HIS A 88 4.60 19.72 24.37
C HIS A 88 4.79 20.95 23.46
N SER A 89 4.46 20.83 22.19
CA SER A 89 4.52 21.90 21.19
C SER A 89 3.13 22.47 20.90
N PRO A 90 3.01 23.64 20.25
CA PRO A 90 1.72 24.19 19.82
C PRO A 90 1.07 23.41 18.66
N VAL A 91 1.59 22.24 18.31
CA VAL A 91 1.10 21.37 17.24
C VAL A 91 0.12 20.34 17.81
N SER A 92 -1.05 20.19 17.23
CA SER A 92 -2.01 19.18 17.67
C SER A 92 -1.60 17.78 17.23
N MET A 93 -1.98 16.75 18.01
CA MET A 93 -1.76 15.34 17.63
C MET A 93 -2.49 14.97 16.31
N ILE A 94 -3.59 15.67 16.01
CA ILE A 94 -4.30 15.47 14.75
C ILE A 94 -3.43 15.96 13.57
N GLU A 95 -2.81 17.15 13.70
CA GLU A 95 -1.88 17.67 12.67
C GLU A 95 -0.70 16.71 12.46
N TYR A 96 -0.17 16.13 13.52
CA TYR A 96 0.88 15.11 13.44
C TYR A 96 0.42 13.88 12.64
N TYR A 97 -0.74 13.26 12.96
CA TYR A 97 -1.22 12.09 12.23
C TYR A 97 -1.59 12.40 10.78
N VAL A 98 -2.15 13.59 10.52
CA VAL A 98 -2.44 14.02 9.15
C VAL A 98 -1.16 14.21 8.34
N SER A 99 -0.07 14.71 8.95
CA SER A 99 1.22 14.81 8.25
C SER A 99 1.81 13.43 7.93
N LYS A 100 1.66 12.43 8.81
CA LYS A 100 2.06 11.04 8.55
C LYS A 100 1.24 10.39 7.44
N LEU A 101 -0.08 10.61 7.45
CA LEU A 101 -0.97 10.15 6.37
C LEU A 101 -0.56 10.77 5.03
N PHE A 102 -0.29 12.08 5.01
CA PHE A 102 0.18 12.77 3.82
C PHE A 102 1.49 12.17 3.28
N SER A 103 2.48 11.96 4.13
CA SER A 103 3.76 11.37 3.71
C SER A 103 3.59 9.94 3.19
N THR A 104 2.71 9.15 3.80
CA THR A 104 2.38 7.80 3.35
C THR A 104 1.71 7.81 1.97
N LEU A 105 0.70 8.67 1.76
CA LEU A 105 0.05 8.81 0.46
C LEU A 105 1.01 9.31 -0.62
N LEU A 106 1.95 10.19 -0.26
CA LEU A 106 3.00 10.64 -1.17
C LEU A 106 3.93 9.46 -1.56
N THR A 107 4.25 8.57 -0.63
CA THR A 107 5.01 7.34 -0.91
C THR A 107 4.24 6.40 -1.84
N PHE A 108 2.94 6.22 -1.62
CA PHE A 108 2.07 5.43 -2.51
C PHE A 108 2.04 6.00 -3.92
N LEU A 109 1.87 7.32 -4.02
CA LEU A 109 1.91 8.01 -5.31
C LEU A 109 3.26 7.83 -6.02
N LEU A 110 4.36 7.91 -5.29
CA LEU A 110 5.69 7.66 -5.83
C LEU A 110 5.83 6.21 -6.32
N SER A 111 5.32 5.24 -5.58
CA SER A 111 5.28 3.83 -6.00
C SER A 111 4.52 3.65 -7.31
N ILE A 112 3.33 4.26 -7.42
CA ILE A 112 2.51 4.23 -8.64
C ILE A 112 3.29 4.82 -9.81
N ILE A 113 3.83 6.03 -9.66
CA ILE A 113 4.57 6.71 -10.73
C ILE A 113 5.77 5.88 -11.19
N VAL A 114 6.56 5.34 -10.27
CA VAL A 114 7.77 4.58 -10.63
C VAL A 114 7.41 3.28 -11.32
N VAL A 115 6.49 2.47 -10.76
CA VAL A 115 6.14 1.17 -11.34
C VAL A 115 5.42 1.33 -12.68
N PHE A 116 4.52 2.32 -12.80
CA PHE A 116 3.87 2.66 -14.08
C PHE A 116 4.89 3.11 -15.12
N SER A 117 5.87 3.94 -14.73
CA SER A 117 6.94 4.36 -15.63
C SER A 117 7.77 3.18 -16.12
N VAL A 118 8.08 2.23 -15.25
CA VAL A 118 8.79 0.99 -15.63
C VAL A 118 7.94 0.18 -16.60
N GLY A 119 6.64 0.04 -16.36
CA GLY A 119 5.73 -0.66 -17.27
C GLY A 119 5.67 -0.01 -18.66
N HIS A 120 5.51 1.30 -18.69
CA HIS A 120 5.39 2.05 -19.94
C HIS A 120 6.71 2.11 -20.72
N PHE A 121 7.80 2.58 -20.10
CA PHE A 121 9.06 2.85 -20.82
C PHE A 121 9.93 1.62 -21.05
N VAL A 122 9.85 0.60 -20.18
CA VAL A 122 10.73 -0.58 -20.29
C VAL A 122 10.01 -1.76 -20.96
N ARG A 123 8.70 -1.93 -20.69
CA ARG A 123 7.89 -3.03 -21.23
C ARG A 123 6.93 -2.62 -22.34
N GLY A 124 6.85 -1.35 -22.68
CA GLY A 124 6.01 -0.86 -23.75
C GLY A 124 4.51 -0.99 -23.49
N VAL A 125 4.10 -1.09 -22.21
CA VAL A 125 2.67 -1.12 -21.86
C VAL A 125 2.03 0.20 -22.29
N THR A 126 1.01 0.10 -23.13
CA THR A 126 0.29 1.25 -23.66
C THR A 126 -1.15 1.25 -23.15
N LEU A 127 -1.57 2.38 -22.62
CA LEU A 127 -2.94 2.63 -22.17
C LEU A 127 -3.31 4.08 -22.51
N PRO A 128 -4.59 4.40 -22.71
CA PRO A 128 -5.06 5.77 -22.74
C PRO A 128 -4.63 6.53 -21.48
N TRP A 129 -4.26 7.81 -21.63
CA TRP A 129 -3.78 8.60 -20.49
C TRP A 129 -4.78 8.66 -19.31
N LEU A 130 -6.08 8.63 -19.65
CA LEU A 130 -7.16 8.64 -18.66
C LEU A 130 -7.14 7.36 -17.80
N ASP A 131 -6.87 6.20 -18.41
CA ASP A 131 -6.85 4.91 -17.69
C ASP A 131 -5.67 4.85 -16.71
N TRP A 132 -4.50 5.39 -17.09
CA TRP A 132 -3.38 5.56 -16.15
C TRP A 132 -3.78 6.36 -14.91
N LEU A 133 -4.50 7.48 -15.11
CA LEU A 133 -4.94 8.33 -14.00
C LEU A 133 -6.03 7.65 -13.15
N VAL A 134 -7.02 7.04 -13.78
CA VAL A 134 -8.13 6.40 -13.05
C VAL A 134 -7.63 5.20 -12.26
N ILE A 135 -6.83 4.32 -12.88
CA ILE A 135 -6.27 3.15 -12.19
C ILE A 135 -5.32 3.59 -11.07
N GLY A 136 -4.49 4.61 -11.32
CA GLY A 136 -3.65 5.21 -10.29
C GLY A 136 -4.46 5.75 -9.11
N ALA A 137 -5.59 6.40 -9.36
CA ALA A 137 -6.50 6.90 -8.33
C ALA A 137 -7.19 5.76 -7.57
N ILE A 138 -7.65 4.70 -8.27
CA ILE A 138 -8.22 3.50 -7.63
C ILE A 138 -7.21 2.87 -6.69
N LEU A 139 -5.98 2.66 -7.14
CA LEU A 139 -4.90 2.09 -6.32
C LEU A 139 -4.56 2.99 -5.13
N LEU A 140 -4.44 4.31 -5.33
CA LEU A 140 -4.10 5.25 -4.27
C LEU A 140 -5.19 5.29 -3.18
N VAL A 141 -6.46 5.46 -3.58
CA VAL A 141 -7.60 5.58 -2.66
C VAL A 141 -7.92 4.23 -2.01
N GLY A 142 -7.96 3.15 -2.80
CA GLY A 142 -8.25 1.81 -2.29
C GLY A 142 -7.18 1.30 -1.33
N SER A 143 -5.94 1.76 -1.49
CA SER A 143 -4.83 1.34 -0.61
C SER A 143 -4.85 1.96 0.80
N VAL A 144 -5.79 2.87 1.10
CA VAL A 144 -5.97 3.41 2.47
C VAL A 144 -6.25 2.30 3.49
N VAL A 145 -6.86 1.19 3.07
CA VAL A 145 -7.04 0.00 3.92
C VAL A 145 -5.71 -0.51 4.48
N PHE A 146 -4.66 -0.54 3.68
CA PHE A 146 -3.34 -1.02 4.11
C PHE A 146 -2.64 -0.05 5.06
N ILE A 147 -2.96 1.27 5.00
CA ILE A 147 -2.52 2.23 6.01
C ILE A 147 -3.07 1.84 7.38
N SER A 148 -4.38 1.55 7.46
CA SER A 148 -5.03 1.13 8.71
C SER A 148 -4.40 -0.16 9.26
N MET A 149 -4.09 -1.14 8.38
CA MET A 149 -3.41 -2.38 8.77
C MET A 149 -1.96 -2.12 9.22
N GLY A 150 -1.21 -1.26 8.54
CA GLY A 150 0.16 -0.88 8.93
C GLY A 150 0.20 -0.17 10.29
N VAL A 151 -0.76 0.73 10.53
CA VAL A 151 -0.91 1.37 11.86
C VAL A 151 -1.25 0.34 12.92
N LEU A 152 -2.10 -0.66 12.62
CA LEU A 152 -2.40 -1.76 13.55
C LEU A 152 -1.13 -2.54 13.92
N VAL A 153 -0.28 -2.86 12.93
CA VAL A 153 1.02 -3.50 13.17
C VAL A 153 1.92 -2.65 14.06
N SER A 154 1.89 -1.31 13.94
CA SER A 154 2.69 -0.40 14.77
C SER A 154 2.29 -0.36 16.25
N LEU A 155 1.15 -0.94 16.60
CA LEU A 155 0.70 -1.06 18.01
C LEU A 155 1.30 -2.28 18.73
N LEU A 156 2.02 -3.14 18.01
CA LEU A 156 2.71 -4.30 18.60
C LEU A 156 3.84 -3.84 19.53
N PRO A 157 4.16 -4.64 20.57
CA PRO A 157 5.02 -4.19 21.69
C PRO A 157 6.52 -4.10 21.33
N SER A 158 6.96 -4.66 20.21
CA SER A 158 8.39 -4.64 19.83
C SER A 158 8.58 -4.52 18.32
N ALA A 159 9.67 -3.87 17.90
CA ALA A 159 10.10 -3.76 16.50
C ALA A 159 10.22 -5.12 15.80
N GLN A 160 10.72 -6.12 16.52
CA GLN A 160 10.86 -7.46 16.00
C GLN A 160 9.49 -8.07 15.67
N LEU A 161 8.50 -7.95 16.57
CA LEU A 161 7.13 -8.43 16.32
C LEU A 161 6.46 -7.66 15.17
N MET A 162 6.67 -6.35 15.09
CA MET A 162 6.17 -5.53 13.98
C MET A 162 6.71 -6.05 12.64
N THR A 163 8.00 -6.33 12.57
CA THR A 163 8.65 -6.85 11.36
C THR A 163 8.13 -8.25 11.01
N VAL A 164 8.04 -9.16 11.96
CA VAL A 164 7.59 -10.55 11.71
C VAL A 164 6.13 -10.56 11.28
N ILE A 165 5.24 -9.93 12.03
CA ILE A 165 3.81 -9.90 11.72
C ILE A 165 3.53 -9.09 10.44
N GLY A 166 4.26 -7.98 10.22
CA GLY A 166 4.19 -7.21 8.99
C GLY A 166 4.56 -8.04 7.76
N ASN A 167 5.67 -8.81 7.84
CA ASN A 167 6.09 -9.71 6.76
C ASN A 167 5.05 -10.80 6.48
N ILE A 168 4.55 -11.47 7.52
CA ILE A 168 3.54 -12.52 7.36
C ILE A 168 2.28 -11.94 6.71
N ALA A 169 1.76 -10.82 7.21
CA ALA A 169 0.57 -10.18 6.66
C ALA A 169 0.79 -9.72 5.21
N TYR A 170 1.93 -9.10 4.92
CA TYR A 170 2.29 -8.63 3.58
C TYR A 170 2.35 -9.76 2.56
N ILE A 171 3.09 -10.84 2.87
CA ILE A 171 3.23 -11.99 1.97
C ILE A 171 1.90 -12.75 1.84
N ALA A 172 1.21 -12.98 2.96
CA ALA A 172 -0.08 -13.66 2.94
C ALA A 172 -1.12 -12.92 2.07
N LEU A 173 -1.22 -11.59 2.22
CA LEU A 173 -2.12 -10.77 1.40
C LEU A 173 -1.68 -10.72 -0.07
N ALA A 174 -0.39 -10.73 -0.37
CA ALA A 174 0.11 -10.75 -1.74
C ALA A 174 -0.22 -12.07 -2.44
N VAL A 175 0.01 -13.20 -1.77
CA VAL A 175 -0.26 -14.54 -2.32
C VAL A 175 -1.76 -14.80 -2.41
N LEU A 176 -2.50 -14.62 -1.31
CA LEU A 176 -3.95 -14.87 -1.25
C LEU A 176 -4.74 -13.86 -2.10
N GLY A 177 -4.23 -12.64 -2.24
CA GLY A 177 -4.84 -11.62 -3.10
C GLY A 177 -4.58 -11.81 -4.59
N GLY A 178 -3.76 -12.80 -4.96
CA GLY A 178 -3.50 -13.12 -6.36
C GLY A 178 -2.50 -12.17 -7.05
N LEU A 179 -1.64 -11.46 -6.28
CA LEU A 179 -0.68 -10.51 -6.86
C LEU A 179 0.49 -11.21 -7.54
N TRP A 180 0.94 -12.35 -7.02
CA TRP A 180 2.07 -13.09 -7.59
C TRP A 180 1.63 -14.16 -8.58
N PHE A 181 0.55 -14.85 -8.26
CA PHE A 181 -0.02 -15.91 -9.10
C PHE A 181 -1.53 -15.71 -9.20
N PRO A 182 -2.13 -15.95 -10.39
CA PRO A 182 -3.58 -15.88 -10.53
C PRO A 182 -4.28 -16.77 -9.49
N LEU A 183 -5.31 -16.26 -8.85
CA LEU A 183 -6.03 -16.99 -7.81
C LEU A 183 -6.63 -18.32 -8.32
N SER A 184 -6.94 -18.39 -9.62
CA SER A 184 -7.42 -19.60 -10.31
C SER A 184 -6.43 -20.78 -10.29
N SER A 185 -5.14 -20.51 -10.05
CA SER A 185 -4.11 -21.55 -9.95
C SER A 185 -4.09 -22.28 -8.60
N PHE A 186 -4.83 -21.79 -7.61
CA PHE A 186 -4.90 -22.36 -6.28
C PHE A 186 -6.06 -23.35 -6.13
N PRO A 187 -6.02 -24.26 -5.11
CA PRO A 187 -7.16 -25.11 -4.75
C PRO A 187 -8.39 -24.27 -4.37
N GLU A 188 -9.60 -24.78 -4.61
CA GLU A 188 -10.87 -24.05 -4.42
C GLU A 188 -11.06 -23.46 -3.02
N TRP A 189 -10.65 -24.19 -1.98
CA TRP A 189 -10.72 -23.69 -0.60
C TRP A 189 -9.85 -22.46 -0.38
N LEU A 190 -8.67 -22.41 -1.02
CA LEU A 190 -7.76 -21.27 -0.92
C LEU A 190 -8.25 -20.08 -1.76
N GLN A 191 -8.86 -20.36 -2.93
CA GLN A 191 -9.52 -19.33 -3.73
C GLN A 191 -10.64 -18.66 -2.93
N SER A 192 -11.43 -19.42 -2.18
CA SER A 192 -12.51 -18.88 -1.36
C SER A 192 -11.99 -17.92 -0.27
N ILE A 193 -10.88 -18.26 0.39
CA ILE A 193 -10.21 -17.37 1.35
C ILE A 193 -9.63 -16.14 0.65
N GLY A 194 -8.96 -16.35 -0.49
CA GLY A 194 -8.34 -15.28 -1.27
C GLY A 194 -9.35 -14.21 -1.70
N LYS A 195 -10.52 -14.62 -2.17
CA LYS A 195 -11.61 -13.72 -2.57
C LYS A 195 -12.10 -12.80 -1.44
N LEU A 196 -11.91 -13.18 -0.19
CA LEU A 196 -12.27 -12.34 0.95
C LEU A 196 -11.20 -11.29 1.28
N THR A 197 -9.98 -11.39 0.75
CA THR A 197 -8.91 -10.45 1.08
C THR A 197 -9.15 -9.05 0.51
N PRO A 198 -8.77 -7.98 1.22
CA PRO A 198 -8.87 -6.62 0.70
C PRO A 198 -8.01 -6.41 -0.55
N THR A 199 -6.91 -7.15 -0.67
CA THR A 199 -6.02 -7.12 -1.84
C THR A 199 -6.73 -7.62 -3.09
N TYR A 200 -7.38 -8.78 -3.01
CA TYR A 200 -8.17 -9.33 -4.11
C TYR A 200 -9.31 -8.38 -4.51
N GLN A 201 -10.05 -7.87 -3.52
CA GLN A 201 -11.18 -6.97 -3.77
C GLN A 201 -10.74 -5.67 -4.46
N LEU A 202 -9.61 -5.10 -4.05
CA LEU A 202 -9.07 -3.92 -4.71
C LEU A 202 -8.63 -4.23 -6.16
N MET A 203 -7.99 -5.40 -6.39
CA MET A 203 -7.66 -5.84 -7.73
C MET A 203 -8.90 -6.12 -8.60
N GLN A 204 -10.02 -6.55 -8.01
CA GLN A 204 -11.30 -6.68 -8.73
C GLN A 204 -11.84 -5.32 -9.20
N VAL A 205 -11.67 -4.25 -8.42
CA VAL A 205 -12.04 -2.90 -8.89
C VAL A 205 -11.17 -2.49 -10.08
N VAL A 206 -9.86 -2.76 -10.02
CA VAL A 206 -8.92 -2.44 -11.10
C VAL A 206 -9.24 -3.26 -12.36
N SER A 207 -9.40 -4.59 -12.24
CA SER A 207 -9.64 -5.46 -13.40
C SER A 207 -10.99 -5.19 -14.08
N THR A 208 -12.06 -4.97 -13.30
CA THR A 208 -13.37 -4.61 -13.87
C THR A 208 -13.28 -3.28 -14.66
N TYR A 209 -12.56 -2.31 -14.13
CA TYR A 209 -12.36 -1.05 -14.86
C TYR A 209 -11.55 -1.25 -16.15
N MET A 210 -10.49 -2.07 -16.11
CA MET A 210 -9.68 -2.38 -17.30
C MET A 210 -10.47 -3.08 -18.40
N GLU A 211 -11.37 -4.00 -18.03
CA GLU A 211 -12.12 -4.82 -19.00
C GLU A 211 -13.36 -4.13 -19.56
N HIS A 212 -14.05 -3.34 -18.71
CA HIS A 212 -15.38 -2.82 -19.01
C HIS A 212 -15.50 -1.30 -18.90
N HIS A 213 -14.48 -0.59 -18.40
CA HIS A 213 -14.53 0.83 -17.99
C HIS A 213 -15.64 1.13 -16.97
N GLU A 214 -16.00 0.11 -16.18
CA GLU A 214 -17.01 0.20 -15.12
C GLU A 214 -16.38 0.00 -13.74
N PHE A 215 -16.98 0.60 -12.71
CA PHE A 215 -16.53 0.42 -11.34
C PHE A 215 -17.25 -0.77 -10.68
N ASN A 216 -16.50 -1.73 -10.17
CA ASN A 216 -17.07 -2.78 -9.30
C ASN A 216 -17.41 -2.19 -7.93
N ILE A 217 -18.62 -1.67 -7.80
CA ILE A 217 -19.10 -0.99 -6.60
C ILE A 217 -19.10 -1.94 -5.39
N LEU A 218 -19.45 -3.22 -5.59
CA LEU A 218 -19.45 -4.19 -4.50
C LEU A 218 -18.07 -4.40 -3.93
N ALA A 219 -17.07 -4.62 -4.79
CA ALA A 219 -15.68 -4.78 -4.37
C ALA A 219 -15.15 -3.50 -3.68
N ALA A 220 -15.49 -2.32 -4.21
CA ALA A 220 -15.12 -1.05 -3.60
C ALA A 220 -15.73 -0.87 -2.19
N LEU A 221 -16.99 -1.24 -2.01
CA LEU A 221 -17.67 -1.21 -0.70
C LEU A 221 -17.03 -2.19 0.28
N VAL A 222 -16.59 -3.36 -0.17
CA VAL A 222 -15.87 -4.33 0.68
C VAL A 222 -14.53 -3.75 1.13
N VAL A 223 -13.75 -3.12 0.23
CA VAL A 223 -12.49 -2.44 0.58
C VAL A 223 -12.73 -1.31 1.59
N LEU A 224 -13.79 -0.51 1.39
CA LEU A 224 -14.20 0.53 2.34
C LEU A 224 -14.58 -0.06 3.69
N GLY A 225 -15.33 -1.18 3.71
CA GLY A 225 -15.70 -1.90 4.93
C GLY A 225 -14.46 -2.36 5.72
N TYR A 226 -13.45 -2.92 5.05
CA TYR A 226 -12.16 -3.25 5.68
C TYR A 226 -11.43 -2.01 6.21
N THR A 227 -11.45 -0.91 5.46
CA THR A 227 -10.81 0.34 5.91
C THR A 227 -11.44 0.84 7.22
N VAL A 228 -12.77 0.86 7.29
CA VAL A 228 -13.50 1.25 8.50
C VAL A 228 -13.26 0.26 9.63
N PHE A 229 -13.32 -1.04 9.37
CA PHE A 229 -13.10 -2.09 10.37
C PHE A 229 -11.70 -1.96 11.03
N PHE A 230 -10.65 -1.93 10.22
CA PHE A 230 -9.28 -1.79 10.75
C PHE A 230 -9.04 -0.42 11.39
N GLY A 231 -9.63 0.66 10.85
CA GLY A 231 -9.57 1.99 11.44
C GLY A 231 -10.19 2.04 12.84
N VAL A 232 -11.38 1.48 13.01
CA VAL A 232 -12.04 1.37 14.33
C VAL A 232 -11.22 0.51 15.28
N LEU A 233 -10.68 -0.61 14.82
CA LEU A 233 -9.83 -1.49 15.63
C LEU A 233 -8.58 -0.77 16.13
N VAL A 234 -7.91 0.01 15.28
CA VAL A 234 -6.76 0.86 15.65
C VAL A 234 -7.15 1.84 16.77
N ILE A 235 -8.26 2.56 16.61
CA ILE A 235 -8.72 3.54 17.63
C ILE A 235 -9.00 2.86 18.97
N GLN A 236 -9.67 1.70 18.97
CA GLN A 236 -10.01 0.97 20.18
C GLN A 236 -8.76 0.43 20.89
N LEU A 237 -7.83 -0.17 20.15
CA LEU A 237 -6.60 -0.72 20.72
C LEU A 237 -5.68 0.39 21.26
N LYS A 238 -5.55 1.51 20.54
CA LYS A 238 -4.77 2.64 20.98
C LYS A 238 -5.29 3.20 22.30
N LYS A 239 -6.61 3.39 22.46
CA LYS A 239 -7.21 3.83 23.72
C LYS A 239 -6.89 2.88 24.89
N ARG A 240 -6.87 1.56 24.64
CA ARG A 240 -6.54 0.58 25.70
C ARG A 240 -5.06 0.59 26.10
N ILE A 241 -4.17 0.96 25.18
CA ILE A 241 -2.72 1.04 25.43
C ILE A 241 -2.38 2.33 26.19
N GLU A 242 -3.05 3.45 25.89
CA GLU A 242 -2.83 4.74 26.55
C GLU A 242 -3.41 4.82 27.99
N VAL A 243 -4.36 3.95 28.33
CA VAL A 243 -4.98 3.88 29.68
C VAL A 243 -4.19 2.98 30.66
N LYS A 244 -3.21 2.21 30.18
CA LYS A 244 -2.27 1.43 30.99
C LYS A 244 -0.96 2.17 31.21
#